data_dfb11de8a202ae579af810194760e84e
#
_entry.id   dfb11de8a202ae579af810194760e84e
#
_cell.length_a   1.000
_cell.length_b   1.000
_cell.length_c   1.000
_cell.angle_alpha   90.00
_cell.angle_beta   90.00
_cell.angle_gamma   90.00
#
_symmetry.space_group_name_H-M   'P 1'
#
loop_
_entity.id
_entity.type
_entity.pdbx_description
1 polymer ?
#
loop_
_entity_poly.entity_id
_entity_poly.type
_entity_poly.pdbx_seq_one_letter_code
_entity_poly.pdbx_strand_id
1 'polypeptide(L)'
;PDHRTGFLKKNSKNLILASASTGRSSVLRNAGIEFLQITSGVDEDAIKREAEQENLSPEDIAVQLAVAKAQAVSQENPDAFVIGADQVLQCEGKLFDKPRNVEEAFSHLKIFQGATHQLISSVALVFAGETRWVHTETATLTMRSLSDPTLERYLDASGPEVLESVGVYRLEGIGATLFERIDGDYF
;
A
#
# COMPACT_ATOMS: atom_id res chain seq x y z
N PRO A 1 -12.63 37.76 13.64
CA PRO A 1 -12.55 36.59 14.47
C PRO A 1 -12.68 35.37 13.57
N ASP A 2 -11.55 34.67 13.44
CA ASP A 2 -11.37 33.55 12.53
C ASP A 2 -11.88 32.26 13.22
N HIS A 3 -13.00 31.74 12.78
CA HIS A 3 -13.66 30.56 13.34
C HIS A 3 -13.21 29.22 12.70
N ARG A 4 -12.09 29.21 11.93
CA ARG A 4 -11.67 28.03 11.17
C ARG A 4 -10.54 27.20 11.80
N THR A 5 -9.97 27.58 12.92
CA THR A 5 -8.82 26.89 13.54
C THR A 5 -9.15 26.04 14.77
N GLY A 6 -10.43 25.87 15.13
CA GLY A 6 -10.85 25.21 16.37
C GLY A 6 -11.08 23.71 16.30
N PHE A 7 -11.20 23.11 15.12
CA PHE A 7 -11.72 21.72 15.01
C PHE A 7 -10.64 20.62 15.07
N LEU A 8 -9.35 20.92 14.91
CA LEU A 8 -8.29 19.92 14.79
C LEU A 8 -7.26 19.91 15.94
N LYS A 9 -7.43 20.69 17.00
CA LYS A 9 -6.41 20.87 18.05
C LYS A 9 -6.57 20.04 19.33
N LYS A 10 -7.39 18.99 19.33
CA LYS A 10 -7.55 18.19 20.55
C LYS A 10 -7.67 16.70 20.22
N ASN A 11 -6.57 15.97 20.19
CA ASN A 11 -6.41 14.51 20.27
C ASN A 11 -5.63 13.84 19.13
N SER A 12 -4.44 14.36 18.76
CA SER A 12 -3.47 13.61 17.93
C SER A 12 -3.01 12.27 18.56
N LYS A 13 -3.29 12.10 19.86
CA LYS A 13 -3.00 10.84 20.58
C LYS A 13 -4.00 9.72 20.32
N ASN A 14 -5.12 10.01 19.66
CA ASN A 14 -6.22 9.05 19.49
C ASN A 14 -6.28 8.46 18.07
N LEU A 15 -5.34 8.77 17.20
CA LEU A 15 -5.24 8.17 15.87
C LEU A 15 -3.85 7.57 15.65
N ILE A 16 -3.81 6.32 15.23
CA ILE A 16 -2.58 5.58 14.96
C ILE A 16 -2.62 5.05 13.54
N LEU A 17 -1.52 5.19 12.80
CA LEU A 17 -1.28 4.49 11.54
C LEU A 17 -0.43 3.24 11.82
N ALA A 18 -1.01 2.06 11.66
CA ALA A 18 -0.35 0.76 11.84
C ALA A 18 0.46 0.37 10.58
N SER A 19 1.47 1.16 10.23
CA SER A 19 2.26 0.95 9.01
C SER A 19 3.63 1.62 9.11
N ALA A 20 4.67 0.95 8.59
CA ALA A 20 5.99 1.54 8.39
C ALA A 20 6.11 2.33 7.07
N SER A 21 5.11 2.27 6.18
CA SER A 21 5.15 2.90 4.86
C SER A 21 5.27 4.41 4.92
N THR A 22 6.31 4.95 4.29
CA THR A 22 6.51 6.40 4.13
C THR A 22 5.45 7.02 3.22
N GLY A 23 5.02 6.31 2.18
CA GLY A 23 3.97 6.77 1.27
C GLY A 23 2.65 6.99 2.00
N ARG A 24 2.17 5.98 2.74
CA ARG A 24 0.92 6.07 3.51
C ARG A 24 0.97 7.19 4.56
N SER A 25 2.08 7.31 5.29
CA SER A 25 2.24 8.38 6.28
C SER A 25 2.27 9.77 5.63
N SER A 26 2.86 9.91 4.44
CA SER A 26 2.90 11.16 3.70
C SER A 26 1.52 11.59 3.23
N VAL A 27 0.67 10.67 2.74
CA VAL A 27 -0.72 10.96 2.34
C VAL A 27 -1.49 11.57 3.50
N LEU A 28 -1.45 10.95 4.70
CA LEU A 28 -2.15 11.47 5.87
C LEU A 28 -1.59 12.83 6.34
N ARG A 29 -0.26 12.99 6.35
CA ARG A 29 0.38 14.26 6.73
C ARG A 29 0.03 15.38 5.76
N ASN A 30 0.05 15.10 4.46
CA ASN A 30 -0.32 16.08 3.42
C ASN A 30 -1.79 16.49 3.51
N ALA A 31 -2.66 15.60 3.99
CA ALA A 31 -4.06 15.89 4.31
C ALA A 31 -4.23 16.67 5.63
N GLY A 32 -3.15 16.99 6.34
CA GLY A 32 -3.19 17.71 7.62
C GLY A 32 -3.67 16.86 8.79
N ILE A 33 -3.65 15.53 8.66
CA ILE A 33 -4.07 14.60 9.71
C ILE A 33 -2.89 14.33 10.65
N GLU A 34 -3.09 14.56 11.94
CA GLU A 34 -2.12 14.23 12.99
C GLU A 34 -2.36 12.79 13.48
N PHE A 35 -1.31 11.99 13.54
CA PHE A 35 -1.36 10.59 14.00
C PHE A 35 -0.02 10.15 14.59
N LEU A 36 -0.06 9.07 15.37
CA LEU A 36 1.13 8.31 15.75
C LEU A 36 1.36 7.22 14.70
N GLN A 37 2.62 6.90 14.41
CA GLN A 37 2.99 5.82 13.50
C GLN A 37 3.58 4.67 14.32
N ILE A 38 2.96 3.49 14.25
CA ILE A 38 3.38 2.27 14.96
C ILE A 38 3.40 1.12 13.97
N THR A 39 4.50 0.38 13.91
CA THR A 39 4.59 -0.81 13.05
C THR A 39 3.83 -1.97 13.69
N SER A 40 3.01 -2.68 12.92
CA SER A 40 2.12 -3.73 13.46
C SER A 40 2.83 -5.01 13.92
N GLY A 41 4.01 -5.31 13.37
CA GLY A 41 4.74 -6.56 13.66
C GLY A 41 4.05 -7.84 13.18
N VAL A 42 3.03 -7.75 12.33
CA VAL A 42 2.28 -8.89 11.80
C VAL A 42 3.13 -9.68 10.82
N ASP A 43 3.06 -11.01 10.89
CA ASP A 43 3.64 -11.92 9.89
C ASP A 43 2.74 -11.94 8.64
N GLU A 44 3.03 -11.03 7.70
CA GLU A 44 2.26 -10.88 6.46
C GLU A 44 2.38 -12.13 5.57
N ASP A 45 3.53 -12.82 5.60
CA ASP A 45 3.74 -14.02 4.79
C ASP A 45 2.90 -15.19 5.31
N ALA A 46 2.71 -15.30 6.63
CA ALA A 46 1.81 -16.30 7.19
C ALA A 46 0.37 -16.07 6.74
N ILE A 47 -0.12 -14.83 6.81
CA ILE A 47 -1.48 -14.48 6.37
C ILE A 47 -1.66 -14.78 4.88
N LYS A 48 -0.70 -14.42 4.04
CA LYS A 48 -0.77 -14.71 2.59
C LYS A 48 -0.81 -16.21 2.30
N ARG A 49 0.04 -17.01 2.98
CA ARG A 49 0.02 -18.46 2.81
C ARG A 49 -1.31 -19.11 3.22
N GLU A 50 -1.92 -18.64 4.30
CA GLU A 50 -3.24 -19.11 4.72
C GLU A 50 -4.31 -18.75 3.70
N ALA A 51 -4.30 -17.49 3.23
CA ALA A 51 -5.22 -16.99 2.23
C ALA A 51 -5.11 -17.76 0.88
N GLU A 52 -3.89 -18.12 0.46
CA GLU A 52 -3.66 -18.95 -0.72
C GLU A 52 -4.24 -20.36 -0.56
N GLN A 53 -4.10 -20.97 0.63
CA GLN A 53 -4.69 -22.31 0.92
C GLN A 53 -6.21 -22.27 0.89
N GLU A 54 -6.81 -21.15 1.28
CA GLU A 54 -8.25 -20.91 1.27
C GLU A 54 -8.76 -20.43 -0.10
N ASN A 55 -7.87 -20.20 -1.07
CA ASN A 55 -8.16 -19.65 -2.40
C ASN A 55 -8.90 -18.30 -2.31
N LEU A 56 -8.48 -17.44 -1.41
CA LEU A 56 -9.07 -16.11 -1.27
C LEU A 56 -8.75 -15.21 -2.47
N SER A 57 -9.65 -14.28 -2.75
CA SER A 57 -9.43 -13.26 -3.77
C SER A 57 -8.30 -12.29 -3.36
N PRO A 58 -7.63 -11.63 -4.31
CA PRO A 58 -6.65 -10.59 -3.98
C PRO A 58 -7.23 -9.46 -3.13
N GLU A 59 -8.51 -9.12 -3.32
CA GLU A 59 -9.26 -8.17 -2.52
C GLU A 59 -9.38 -8.63 -1.07
N ASP A 60 -9.76 -9.89 -0.85
CA ASP A 60 -9.89 -10.45 0.50
C ASP A 60 -8.53 -10.51 1.20
N ILE A 61 -7.45 -10.82 0.47
CA ILE A 61 -6.08 -10.80 1.00
C ILE A 61 -5.69 -9.40 1.45
N ALA A 62 -5.95 -8.38 0.64
CA ALA A 62 -5.67 -6.99 1.00
C ALA A 62 -6.45 -6.55 2.25
N VAL A 63 -7.73 -6.95 2.35
CA VAL A 63 -8.60 -6.71 3.52
C VAL A 63 -8.02 -7.39 4.76
N GLN A 64 -7.71 -8.68 4.68
CA GLN A 64 -7.17 -9.43 5.82
C GLN A 64 -5.88 -8.81 6.34
N LEU A 65 -4.95 -8.44 5.46
CA LEU A 65 -3.70 -7.79 5.83
C LEU A 65 -3.93 -6.42 6.49
N ALA A 66 -4.82 -5.60 5.92
CA ALA A 66 -5.15 -4.28 6.48
C ALA A 66 -5.77 -4.40 7.87
N VAL A 67 -6.73 -5.32 8.04
CA VAL A 67 -7.42 -5.57 9.31
C VAL A 67 -6.45 -6.13 10.36
N ALA A 68 -5.65 -7.14 10.01
CA ALA A 68 -4.69 -7.76 10.92
C ALA A 68 -3.67 -6.73 11.46
N LYS A 69 -3.14 -5.86 10.58
CA LYS A 69 -2.23 -4.77 10.99
C LYS A 69 -2.89 -3.80 11.98
N ALA A 70 -4.12 -3.39 11.71
CA ALA A 70 -4.84 -2.48 12.60
C ALA A 70 -5.20 -3.14 13.94
N GLN A 71 -5.65 -4.39 13.92
CA GLN A 71 -6.03 -5.11 15.14
C GLN A 71 -4.84 -5.36 16.05
N ALA A 72 -3.69 -5.77 15.51
CA ALA A 72 -2.48 -6.01 16.30
C ALA A 72 -2.06 -4.76 17.10
N VAL A 73 -2.10 -3.58 16.48
CA VAL A 73 -1.78 -2.32 17.16
C VAL A 73 -2.90 -1.87 18.08
N SER A 74 -4.16 -2.11 17.74
CA SER A 74 -5.32 -1.71 18.54
C SER A 74 -5.42 -2.47 19.86
N GLN A 75 -4.95 -3.72 19.93
CA GLN A 75 -4.91 -4.50 21.17
C GLN A 75 -4.05 -3.84 22.25
N GLU A 76 -2.94 -3.20 21.85
CA GLU A 76 -2.06 -2.47 22.76
C GLU A 76 -2.49 -1.02 22.98
N ASN A 77 -3.43 -0.50 22.17
CA ASN A 77 -3.90 0.88 22.18
C ASN A 77 -5.43 0.96 22.12
N PRO A 78 -6.15 0.43 23.14
CA PRO A 78 -7.61 0.28 23.08
C PRO A 78 -8.40 1.60 23.02
N ASP A 79 -7.79 2.70 23.45
CA ASP A 79 -8.41 4.03 23.46
C ASP A 79 -8.13 4.85 22.18
N ALA A 80 -7.47 4.24 21.18
CA ALA A 80 -7.13 4.91 19.93
C ALA A 80 -7.88 4.30 18.74
N PHE A 81 -8.20 5.12 17.75
CA PHE A 81 -8.54 4.65 16.42
C PHE A 81 -7.26 4.23 15.69
N VAL A 82 -7.25 3.05 15.10
CA VAL A 82 -6.10 2.52 14.39
C VAL A 82 -6.43 2.31 12.93
N ILE A 83 -5.65 2.93 12.06
CA ILE A 83 -5.71 2.73 10.61
C ILE A 83 -4.68 1.65 10.25
N GLY A 84 -5.16 0.54 9.68
CA GLY A 84 -4.34 -0.43 8.98
C GLY A 84 -4.56 -0.30 7.48
N ALA A 85 -3.54 -0.55 6.69
CA ALA A 85 -3.67 -0.53 5.24
C ALA A 85 -2.72 -1.52 4.59
N ASP A 86 -3.17 -2.11 3.50
CA ASP A 86 -2.33 -2.97 2.66
C ASP A 86 -2.59 -2.73 1.18
N GLN A 87 -1.63 -3.13 0.36
CA GLN A 87 -1.75 -3.08 -1.09
C GLN A 87 -1.13 -4.33 -1.68
N VAL A 88 -1.90 -5.04 -2.50
CA VAL A 88 -1.43 -6.19 -3.28
C VAL A 88 -1.42 -5.85 -4.76
N LEU A 89 -0.49 -6.44 -5.50
CA LEU A 89 -0.41 -6.34 -6.95
C LEU A 89 -0.72 -7.68 -7.57
N GLN A 90 -1.64 -7.70 -8.52
CA GLN A 90 -1.97 -8.86 -9.33
C GLN A 90 -1.69 -8.58 -10.81
N CYS A 91 -0.93 -9.47 -11.45
CA CYS A 91 -0.73 -9.48 -12.90
C CYS A 91 -0.92 -10.90 -13.43
N GLU A 92 -1.75 -11.06 -14.46
CA GLU A 92 -2.05 -12.36 -15.09
C GLU A 92 -2.46 -13.46 -14.10
N GLY A 93 -3.24 -13.10 -13.07
CA GLY A 93 -3.72 -14.03 -12.04
C GLY A 93 -2.68 -14.40 -10.98
N LYS A 94 -1.51 -13.78 -10.97
CA LYS A 94 -0.46 -13.99 -9.97
C LYS A 94 -0.29 -12.77 -9.10
N LEU A 95 -0.10 -12.98 -7.80
CA LEU A 95 0.29 -11.94 -6.87
C LEU A 95 1.81 -11.71 -6.92
N PHE A 96 2.19 -10.47 -6.69
CA PHE A 96 3.58 -10.05 -6.64
C PHE A 96 3.88 -9.38 -5.30
N ASP A 97 5.00 -9.75 -4.72
CA ASP A 97 5.54 -9.11 -3.52
C ASP A 97 6.57 -8.04 -3.89
N LYS A 98 7.01 -7.29 -2.87
CA LYS A 98 8.15 -6.39 -3.04
C LYS A 98 9.38 -7.19 -3.47
N PRO A 99 10.13 -6.70 -4.45
CA PRO A 99 11.34 -7.40 -4.90
C PRO A 99 12.42 -7.36 -3.82
N ARG A 100 13.15 -8.44 -3.68
CA ARG A 100 14.23 -8.58 -2.68
C ARG A 100 15.51 -7.88 -3.09
N ASN A 101 15.68 -7.66 -4.38
CA ASN A 101 16.87 -7.06 -5.00
C ASN A 101 16.55 -6.48 -6.38
N VAL A 102 17.53 -5.83 -7.00
CA VAL A 102 17.39 -5.17 -8.31
C VAL A 102 17.13 -6.18 -9.43
N GLU A 103 17.71 -7.37 -9.36
CA GLU A 103 17.51 -8.43 -10.36
C GLU A 103 16.05 -8.92 -10.35
N GLU A 104 15.47 -9.10 -9.18
CA GLU A 104 14.06 -9.46 -9.04
C GLU A 104 13.16 -8.31 -9.48
N ALA A 105 13.51 -7.07 -9.13
CA ALA A 105 12.81 -5.88 -9.59
C ALA A 105 12.79 -5.78 -11.13
N PHE A 106 13.92 -6.01 -11.78
CA PHE A 106 13.99 -6.08 -13.24
C PHE A 106 13.10 -7.19 -13.81
N SER A 107 13.12 -8.37 -13.19
CA SER A 107 12.28 -9.50 -13.60
C SER A 107 10.78 -9.18 -13.50
N HIS A 108 10.36 -8.49 -12.43
CA HIS A 108 8.99 -8.01 -12.28
C HIS A 108 8.60 -7.02 -13.39
N LEU A 109 9.45 -6.02 -13.65
CA LEU A 109 9.20 -5.05 -14.72
C LEU A 109 9.12 -5.70 -16.10
N LYS A 110 9.89 -6.77 -16.34
CA LYS A 110 9.80 -7.58 -17.58
C LYS A 110 8.44 -8.26 -17.74
N ILE A 111 7.80 -8.65 -16.64
CA ILE A 111 6.46 -9.23 -16.67
C ILE A 111 5.41 -8.14 -16.87
N PHE A 112 5.57 -7.00 -16.22
CA PHE A 112 4.57 -5.92 -16.28
C PHE A 112 4.62 -5.12 -17.59
N GLN A 113 5.78 -5.05 -18.27
CA GLN A 113 5.90 -4.26 -19.47
C GLN A 113 4.99 -4.77 -20.59
N GLY A 114 4.21 -3.87 -21.23
CA GLY A 114 3.23 -4.21 -22.22
C GLY A 114 1.98 -4.94 -21.69
N ALA A 115 1.90 -5.20 -20.38
CA ALA A 115 0.79 -5.87 -19.73
C ALA A 115 -0.08 -4.91 -18.91
N THR A 116 -1.27 -5.38 -18.58
CA THR A 116 -2.17 -4.72 -17.64
C THR A 116 -2.16 -5.47 -16.31
N HIS A 117 -2.01 -4.74 -15.22
CA HIS A 117 -2.04 -5.29 -13.88
C HIS A 117 -2.92 -4.45 -12.95
N GLN A 118 -3.23 -4.98 -11.80
CA GLN A 118 -4.09 -4.36 -10.80
C GLN A 118 -3.32 -4.09 -9.51
N LEU A 119 -3.53 -2.91 -8.93
CA LEU A 119 -3.20 -2.58 -7.57
C LEU A 119 -4.48 -2.55 -6.75
N ILE A 120 -4.57 -3.44 -5.78
CA ILE A 120 -5.72 -3.56 -4.88
C ILE A 120 -5.27 -3.02 -3.53
N SER A 121 -5.86 -1.92 -3.11
CA SER A 121 -5.54 -1.22 -1.86
C SER A 121 -6.69 -1.35 -0.88
N SER A 122 -6.43 -1.81 0.32
CA SER A 122 -7.43 -1.88 1.38
C SER A 122 -7.01 -1.07 2.61
N VAL A 123 -7.98 -0.41 3.22
CA VAL A 123 -7.83 0.36 4.46
C VAL A 123 -8.86 -0.14 5.46
N ALA A 124 -8.43 -0.37 6.68
CA ALA A 124 -9.29 -0.73 7.80
C ALA A 124 -9.17 0.28 8.93
N LEU A 125 -10.27 0.63 9.57
CA LEU A 125 -10.32 1.40 10.81
C LEU A 125 -10.76 0.48 11.95
N VAL A 126 -9.92 0.38 12.98
CA VAL A 126 -10.17 -0.45 14.17
C VAL A 126 -10.19 0.44 15.42
N PHE A 127 -11.09 0.13 16.35
CA PHE A 127 -11.15 0.77 17.66
C PHE A 127 -11.47 -0.29 18.71
N ALA A 128 -10.72 -0.31 19.79
CA ALA A 128 -10.87 -1.28 20.89
C ALA A 128 -10.85 -2.75 20.39
N GLY A 129 -9.97 -3.08 19.42
CA GLY A 129 -9.85 -4.40 18.82
C GLY A 129 -10.95 -4.76 17.80
N GLU A 130 -12.01 -3.95 17.67
CA GLU A 130 -13.10 -4.20 16.74
C GLU A 130 -12.96 -3.42 15.45
N THR A 131 -13.10 -4.08 14.31
CA THR A 131 -13.14 -3.44 13.00
C THR A 131 -14.41 -2.60 12.86
N ARG A 132 -14.24 -1.29 12.64
CA ARG A 132 -15.32 -0.32 12.51
C ARG A 132 -15.67 -0.02 11.07
N TRP A 133 -14.68 -0.08 10.20
CA TRP A 133 -14.85 0.23 8.78
C TRP A 133 -13.73 -0.40 7.96
N VAL A 134 -14.05 -0.81 6.75
CA VAL A 134 -13.11 -1.30 5.74
C VAL A 134 -13.51 -0.73 4.39
N HIS A 135 -12.51 -0.35 3.60
CA HIS A 135 -12.70 0.08 2.23
C HIS A 135 -11.60 -0.50 1.34
N THR A 136 -11.97 -0.90 0.15
CA THR A 136 -11.04 -1.46 -0.84
C THR A 136 -11.28 -0.82 -2.19
N GLU A 137 -10.19 -0.40 -2.84
CA GLU A 137 -10.18 0.16 -4.18
C GLU A 137 -9.20 -0.59 -5.06
N THR A 138 -9.53 -0.69 -6.34
CA THR A 138 -8.69 -1.32 -7.35
C THR A 138 -8.36 -0.34 -8.46
N ALA A 139 -7.07 -0.08 -8.63
CA ALA A 139 -6.56 0.64 -9.79
C ALA A 139 -6.03 -0.34 -10.83
N THR A 140 -6.35 -0.09 -12.09
CA THR A 140 -5.88 -0.88 -13.24
C THR A 140 -4.87 -0.07 -14.03
N LEU A 141 -3.66 -0.61 -14.16
CA LEU A 141 -2.53 0.07 -14.79
C LEU A 141 -2.05 -0.72 -16.00
N THR A 142 -1.95 -0.05 -17.15
CA THR A 142 -1.36 -0.64 -18.37
C THR A 142 0.03 -0.06 -18.56
N MET A 143 1.05 -0.90 -18.46
CA MET A 143 2.44 -0.49 -18.65
C MET A 143 2.77 -0.47 -20.14
N ARG A 144 3.55 0.51 -20.55
CA ARG A 144 4.06 0.63 -21.93
C ARG A 144 4.96 -0.56 -22.25
N SER A 145 5.02 -0.94 -23.53
CA SER A 145 6.07 -1.84 -24.03
C SER A 145 7.40 -1.10 -24.01
N LEU A 146 8.34 -1.57 -23.19
CA LEU A 146 9.62 -0.94 -22.94
C LEU A 146 10.76 -1.91 -23.24
N SER A 147 11.88 -1.39 -23.76
CA SER A 147 13.07 -2.21 -23.98
C SER A 147 13.85 -2.45 -22.69
N ASP A 148 14.61 -3.52 -22.63
CA ASP A 148 15.47 -3.83 -21.48
C ASP A 148 16.38 -2.67 -21.08
N PRO A 149 17.09 -1.99 -22.00
CA PRO A 149 17.91 -0.82 -21.65
C PRO A 149 17.08 0.35 -21.07
N THR A 150 15.78 0.43 -21.38
CA THR A 150 14.90 1.45 -20.79
C THR A 150 14.54 1.10 -19.37
N LEU A 151 14.24 -0.18 -19.10
CA LEU A 151 13.95 -0.67 -17.75
C LEU A 151 15.19 -0.56 -16.84
N GLU A 152 16.38 -0.91 -17.34
CA GLU A 152 17.63 -0.74 -16.60
C GLU A 152 17.86 0.73 -16.20
N ARG A 153 17.76 1.65 -17.17
CA ARG A 153 17.89 3.09 -16.90
C ARG A 153 16.84 3.60 -15.91
N TYR A 154 15.62 3.05 -15.97
CA TYR A 154 14.58 3.38 -15.02
C TYR A 154 14.96 2.96 -13.59
N LEU A 155 15.46 1.73 -13.41
CA LEU A 155 15.89 1.23 -12.10
C LEU A 155 17.06 2.04 -11.55
N ASP A 156 18.07 2.34 -12.39
CA ASP A 156 19.21 3.17 -12.00
C ASP A 156 18.77 4.57 -11.55
N ALA A 157 17.82 5.18 -12.25
CA ALA A 157 17.32 6.51 -11.94
C ALA A 157 16.37 6.54 -10.73
N SER A 158 15.66 5.43 -10.46
CA SER A 158 14.71 5.33 -9.34
C SER A 158 15.40 5.15 -7.99
N GLY A 159 16.60 4.62 -7.96
CA GLY A 159 17.33 4.31 -6.73
C GLY A 159 16.73 3.15 -5.94
N PRO A 160 17.31 2.85 -4.75
CA PRO A 160 16.94 1.67 -3.97
C PRO A 160 15.52 1.72 -3.38
N GLU A 161 14.93 2.91 -3.27
CA GLU A 161 13.59 3.09 -2.70
C GLU A 161 12.49 2.41 -3.53
N VAL A 162 12.74 2.14 -4.81
CA VAL A 162 11.79 1.45 -5.68
C VAL A 162 11.53 0.01 -5.25
N LEU A 163 12.47 -0.61 -4.53
CA LEU A 163 12.32 -1.97 -3.98
C LEU A 163 11.30 -2.03 -2.85
N GLU A 164 10.93 -0.90 -2.26
CA GLU A 164 9.89 -0.82 -1.23
C GLU A 164 8.46 -0.82 -1.80
N SER A 165 8.31 -0.85 -3.12
CA SER A 165 7.02 -0.90 -3.82
C SER A 165 6.79 -2.26 -4.47
N VAL A 166 5.61 -2.85 -4.27
CA VAL A 166 5.21 -4.14 -4.88
C VAL A 166 5.26 -4.11 -6.41
N GLY A 167 5.02 -2.94 -7.04
CA GLY A 167 5.06 -2.77 -8.49
C GLY A 167 6.42 -2.34 -9.04
N VAL A 168 7.43 -2.15 -8.19
CA VAL A 168 8.73 -1.59 -8.61
C VAL A 168 8.60 -0.20 -9.23
N TYR A 169 7.59 0.57 -8.83
CA TYR A 169 7.38 1.95 -9.28
C TYR A 169 6.69 2.80 -8.22
N ARG A 170 6.87 4.09 -8.34
CA ARG A 170 6.16 5.11 -7.56
C ARG A 170 5.58 6.14 -8.52
N LEU A 171 4.25 6.30 -8.49
CA LEU A 171 3.54 7.19 -9.43
C LEU A 171 3.80 8.68 -9.12
N GLU A 172 4.22 9.00 -7.90
CA GLU A 172 4.64 10.35 -7.49
C GLU A 172 6.00 10.78 -8.08
N GLY A 173 6.70 9.86 -8.72
CA GLY A 173 8.02 10.07 -9.31
C GLY A 173 8.09 9.65 -10.77
N ILE A 174 9.29 9.29 -11.20
CA ILE A 174 9.55 8.87 -12.59
C ILE A 174 8.79 7.58 -12.98
N GLY A 175 8.29 6.81 -12.01
CA GLY A 175 7.47 5.63 -12.25
C GLY A 175 6.22 5.90 -13.08
N ALA A 176 5.66 7.12 -13.00
CA ALA A 176 4.52 7.50 -13.85
C ALA A 176 4.82 7.40 -15.36
N THR A 177 6.08 7.53 -15.76
CA THR A 177 6.50 7.45 -17.18
C THR A 177 6.43 6.04 -17.77
N LEU A 178 6.31 5.02 -16.93
CA LEU A 178 6.22 3.63 -17.35
C LEU A 178 4.84 3.29 -17.94
N PHE A 179 3.81 4.10 -17.67
CA PHE A 179 2.43 3.75 -17.95
C PHE A 179 1.91 4.43 -19.22
N GLU A 180 1.10 3.67 -19.95
CA GLU A 180 0.27 4.12 -21.05
C GLU A 180 -1.09 4.61 -20.53
N ARG A 181 -1.64 3.88 -19.52
CA ARG A 181 -2.95 4.14 -18.96
C ARG A 181 -3.01 3.75 -17.48
N ILE A 182 -3.72 4.56 -16.72
CA ILE A 182 -4.05 4.31 -15.32
C ILE A 182 -5.55 4.60 -15.17
N ASP A 183 -6.31 3.59 -14.74
CA ASP A 183 -7.75 3.68 -14.46
C ASP A 183 -7.98 3.36 -12.98
N GLY A 184 -8.80 4.15 -12.31
CA GLY A 184 -9.14 4.00 -10.91
C GLY A 184 -8.78 5.22 -10.08
N ASP A 185 -9.10 5.18 -8.81
CA ASP A 185 -8.74 6.23 -7.87
C ASP A 185 -7.32 6.00 -7.37
N TYR A 186 -6.47 7.01 -7.49
CA TYR A 186 -5.08 6.93 -7.04
C TYR A 186 -4.94 7.23 -5.54
N PHE A 187 -5.91 7.92 -4.97
CA PHE A 187 -5.91 8.34 -3.57
C PHE A 187 -6.81 7.40 -2.71
#